data_a02f7bd8d55e1c54309831330f104568
#
_entry.id   a02f7bd8d55e1c54309831330f104568
#
_cell.length_a   1.000
_cell.length_b   1.000
_cell.length_c   1.000
_cell.angle_alpha   90.00
_cell.angle_beta   90.00
_cell.angle_gamma   90.00
#
_symmetry.space_group_name_H-M   'P 1'
#
loop_
_entity.id
_entity.type
_entity.pdbx_description
1 polymer ?
#
loop_
_entity_poly.entity_id
_entity_poly.type
_entity_poly.pdbx_seq_one_letter_code
_entity_poly.pdbx_strand_id
1 'polypeptide(L)'
;MFTPTSKISAALENDAARAVLARYLPGVVNTPMLPHIKGLPIGVVVEHDTAAAADPALRERLFAELAAIDDQGAGDPRPEEPPIPPDPAYEGADVPRASATARFPGECARWDVFEIEIAGPAHGNPFVDVELTATFSDGERELRVGGFYDGDGTYRIRFMPDREASWTFATASTARSLDGLTGSFVSGPPDPGRHGPVRVADGHHFAHADGTRYLPIGTTAYAWTHQPERLRTATRRALAAGPFNKVRMCVLPKAYLYNTEDPELFPFPRSASGDWDTTRFDPAFFRRFEDEVLALRDLGIEADVILFHAYDRWGFAELGKAADDRFTRYVVRRLAAFSNVWWSMANEYDLIWTKSEDDWERLAAVVTEEDPSGHLNSIHNCFGFYDHSRPWITHCSVQRVDVYRTAENTDEWRTRWGKPVVIDECGYEGDIDQGWGNLTGEELVRRFWEGAVRGGYVGHGETILNEAEELWWSKGGELVGDSPARIAFLRDVIAASPTGVLDPLPSEWDAPRGGVAGEYEIVYLGFNRPRFRKVVLPADGRFAVDVLDTWAMTVERVADSASGMLRVELPGRQYMAVRATRLTD
;
A
#
# COMPACT_ATOMS: atom_id res chain seq x y z
N MET A 1 4.64 -35.49 11.10
CA MET A 1 5.79 -35.00 11.90
C MET A 1 5.74 -33.49 11.91
N PHE A 2 5.64 -32.85 13.07
CA PHE A 2 5.61 -31.39 13.18
C PHE A 2 7.03 -30.79 13.09
N THR A 3 7.16 -29.71 12.36
CA THR A 3 8.42 -29.00 12.11
C THR A 3 8.31 -27.54 12.54
N PRO A 4 9.41 -26.75 12.59
CA PRO A 4 9.32 -25.32 12.82
C PRO A 4 8.41 -24.57 11.83
N THR A 5 8.20 -25.12 10.63
CA THR A 5 7.33 -24.54 9.59
C THR A 5 5.88 -25.00 9.70
N SER A 6 5.57 -25.98 10.58
CA SER A 6 4.19 -26.42 10.82
C SER A 6 3.37 -25.31 11.49
N LYS A 7 2.11 -25.14 11.07
CA LYS A 7 1.21 -24.12 11.63
C LYS A 7 0.84 -24.45 13.08
N ILE A 8 0.68 -23.44 13.91
CA ILE A 8 0.17 -23.57 15.28
C ILE A 8 -1.20 -24.24 15.29
N SER A 9 -2.10 -23.88 14.35
CA SER A 9 -3.42 -24.50 14.21
C SER A 9 -3.32 -26.03 14.06
N ALA A 10 -2.48 -26.51 13.16
CA ALA A 10 -2.29 -27.94 12.93
C ALA A 10 -1.77 -28.66 14.20
N ALA A 11 -0.83 -28.04 14.92
CA ALA A 11 -0.36 -28.59 16.18
C ALA A 11 -1.41 -28.55 17.30
N LEU A 12 -2.30 -27.57 17.31
CA LEU A 12 -3.40 -27.47 18.28
C LEU A 12 -4.56 -28.43 18.00
N GLU A 13 -4.73 -28.87 16.76
CA GLU A 13 -5.72 -29.89 16.36
C GLU A 13 -5.26 -31.31 16.73
N ASN A 14 -3.96 -31.51 16.95
CA ASN A 14 -3.39 -32.77 17.41
C ASN A 14 -3.19 -32.74 18.93
N ASP A 15 -3.88 -33.62 19.68
CA ASP A 15 -3.84 -33.59 21.17
C ASP A 15 -2.43 -33.78 21.75
N ALA A 16 -1.58 -34.61 21.13
CA ALA A 16 -0.22 -34.82 21.57
C ALA A 16 0.66 -33.57 21.35
N ALA A 17 0.55 -32.95 20.17
CA ALA A 17 1.28 -31.72 19.82
C ALA A 17 0.78 -30.53 20.66
N ARG A 18 -0.53 -30.42 20.90
CA ARG A 18 -1.12 -29.44 21.80
C ARG A 18 -0.56 -29.55 23.21
N ALA A 19 -0.41 -30.77 23.73
CA ALA A 19 0.15 -31.01 25.07
C ALA A 19 1.63 -30.58 25.14
N VAL A 20 2.41 -30.82 24.09
CA VAL A 20 3.80 -30.34 23.96
C VAL A 20 3.85 -28.82 23.94
N LEU A 21 3.05 -28.17 23.07
CA LEU A 21 2.97 -26.71 23.03
C LEU A 21 2.55 -26.11 24.37
N ALA A 22 1.54 -26.68 25.03
CA ALA A 22 1.09 -26.19 26.34
C ALA A 22 2.15 -26.32 27.44
N ARG A 23 3.05 -27.30 27.32
CA ARG A 23 4.17 -27.49 28.27
C ARG A 23 5.28 -26.47 28.06
N TYR A 24 5.67 -26.24 26.84
CA TYR A 24 6.83 -25.40 26.50
C TYR A 24 6.47 -23.94 26.25
N LEU A 25 5.26 -23.68 25.74
CA LEU A 25 4.75 -22.37 25.36
C LEU A 25 3.35 -22.11 25.96
N PRO A 26 3.18 -22.19 27.30
CA PRO A 26 1.86 -22.04 27.93
C PRO A 26 1.25 -20.65 27.66
N GLY A 27 2.07 -19.62 27.50
CA GLY A 27 1.65 -18.27 27.14
C GLY A 27 1.03 -18.20 25.74
N VAL A 28 1.50 -19.02 24.81
CA VAL A 28 1.01 -19.06 23.43
C VAL A 28 -0.34 -19.78 23.37
N VAL A 29 -0.47 -20.93 24.01
CA VAL A 29 -1.70 -21.76 23.96
C VAL A 29 -2.88 -21.09 24.65
N ASN A 30 -2.61 -20.26 25.68
CA ASN A 30 -3.64 -19.60 26.48
C ASN A 30 -3.78 -18.10 26.17
N THR A 31 -3.13 -17.59 25.13
CA THR A 31 -3.22 -16.16 24.79
C THR A 31 -4.57 -15.80 24.16
N PRO A 32 -5.15 -14.64 24.51
CA PRO A 32 -6.28 -14.08 23.75
C PRO A 32 -5.95 -13.83 22.27
N MET A 33 -4.66 -13.72 21.93
CA MET A 33 -4.17 -13.55 20.56
C MET A 33 -4.18 -14.86 19.74
N LEU A 34 -4.48 -16.02 20.36
CA LEU A 34 -4.44 -17.31 19.68
C LEU A 34 -5.22 -17.35 18.34
N PRO A 35 -6.42 -16.77 18.22
CA PRO A 35 -7.11 -16.73 16.92
C PRO A 35 -6.32 -16.06 15.81
N HIS A 36 -5.44 -15.12 16.16
CA HIS A 36 -4.64 -14.33 15.23
C HIS A 36 -3.30 -14.98 14.89
N ILE A 37 -2.73 -15.75 15.83
CA ILE A 37 -1.43 -16.40 15.67
C ILE A 37 -1.52 -17.88 15.29
N LYS A 38 -2.70 -18.48 15.28
CA LYS A 38 -2.88 -19.92 14.97
C LYS A 38 -2.42 -20.31 13.56
N GLY A 39 -2.39 -19.36 12.62
CA GLY A 39 -1.86 -19.53 11.27
C GLY A 39 -0.34 -19.47 11.19
N LEU A 40 0.33 -18.99 12.26
CA LEU A 40 1.79 -18.83 12.27
C LEU A 40 2.51 -20.18 12.35
N PRO A 41 3.71 -20.30 11.73
CA PRO A 41 4.61 -21.40 12.01
C PRO A 41 5.04 -21.42 13.49
N ILE A 42 5.15 -22.63 14.02
CA ILE A 42 5.59 -22.83 15.41
C ILE A 42 6.95 -22.13 15.64
N GLY A 43 7.87 -22.20 14.68
CA GLY A 43 9.20 -21.59 14.78
C GLY A 43 9.17 -20.10 15.02
N VAL A 44 8.29 -19.40 14.34
CA VAL A 44 8.15 -17.94 14.50
C VAL A 44 7.61 -17.57 15.88
N VAL A 45 6.57 -18.27 16.31
CA VAL A 45 5.99 -18.03 17.64
C VAL A 45 7.02 -18.31 18.75
N VAL A 46 7.86 -19.35 18.56
CA VAL A 46 8.98 -19.69 19.46
C VAL A 46 10.03 -18.58 19.51
N GLU A 47 10.34 -17.95 18.38
CA GLU A 47 11.31 -16.84 18.32
C GLU A 47 10.81 -15.58 19.02
N HIS A 48 9.50 -15.38 19.07
CA HIS A 48 8.87 -14.22 19.72
C HIS A 48 8.42 -14.51 21.16
N ASP A 49 8.39 -15.77 21.61
CA ASP A 49 8.15 -16.11 23.00
C ASP A 49 9.40 -15.80 23.85
N THR A 50 9.25 -14.93 24.85
CA THR A 50 10.38 -14.40 25.63
C THR A 50 11.18 -15.51 26.30
N ALA A 51 10.53 -16.57 26.77
CA ALA A 51 11.20 -17.69 27.47
C ALA A 51 11.92 -18.60 26.45
N ALA A 52 11.27 -18.92 25.34
CA ALA A 52 11.84 -19.77 24.30
C ALA A 52 12.94 -19.06 23.49
N ALA A 53 12.82 -17.74 23.28
CA ALA A 53 13.85 -16.96 22.62
C ALA A 53 15.16 -16.91 23.45
N ALA A 54 15.03 -16.87 24.77
CA ALA A 54 16.18 -16.80 25.70
C ALA A 54 16.85 -18.15 25.98
N ASP A 55 16.19 -19.29 25.69
CA ASP A 55 16.70 -20.64 25.98
C ASP A 55 16.77 -21.52 24.72
N PRO A 56 17.93 -21.59 24.03
CA PRO A 56 18.12 -22.48 22.87
C PRO A 56 17.87 -23.96 23.18
N ALA A 57 18.17 -24.42 24.41
CA ALA A 57 17.95 -25.81 24.81
C ALA A 57 16.45 -26.13 24.98
N LEU A 58 15.64 -25.16 25.38
CA LEU A 58 14.18 -25.29 25.40
C LEU A 58 13.64 -25.47 23.98
N ARG A 59 14.14 -24.68 23.03
CA ARG A 59 13.75 -24.79 21.61
C ARG A 59 14.10 -26.15 21.01
N GLU A 60 15.31 -26.64 21.27
CA GLU A 60 15.73 -27.97 20.81
C GLU A 60 14.80 -29.07 21.36
N ARG A 61 14.49 -29.06 22.65
CA ARG A 61 13.59 -30.04 23.27
C ARG A 61 12.17 -29.95 22.70
N LEU A 62 11.63 -28.75 22.57
CA LEU A 62 10.33 -28.51 21.98
C LEU A 62 10.21 -29.15 20.58
N PHE A 63 11.15 -28.82 19.70
CA PHE A 63 11.12 -29.33 18.32
C PHE A 63 11.47 -30.81 18.22
N ALA A 64 12.29 -31.36 19.11
CA ALA A 64 12.53 -32.80 19.17
C ALA A 64 11.28 -33.58 19.58
N GLU A 65 10.52 -33.10 20.57
CA GLU A 65 9.26 -33.74 20.98
C GLU A 65 8.17 -33.59 19.91
N LEU A 66 8.04 -32.42 19.27
CA LEU A 66 7.09 -32.18 18.17
C LEU A 66 7.42 -33.04 16.95
N ALA A 67 8.70 -33.20 16.62
CA ALA A 67 9.14 -34.06 15.50
C ALA A 67 8.86 -35.55 15.73
N ALA A 68 8.74 -36.00 16.98
CA ALA A 68 8.38 -37.38 17.31
C ALA A 68 6.88 -37.68 17.18
N ILE A 69 6.03 -36.66 17.01
CA ILE A 69 4.59 -36.81 16.87
C ILE A 69 4.23 -36.98 15.41
N ASP A 70 3.45 -38.02 15.11
CA ASP A 70 2.94 -38.24 13.75
C ASP A 70 1.88 -37.20 13.43
N ASP A 71 2.11 -36.47 12.36
CA ASP A 71 1.22 -35.43 11.86
C ASP A 71 0.14 -36.07 10.99
N GLN A 72 -0.91 -36.57 11.63
CA GLN A 72 -2.05 -37.17 10.95
C GLN A 72 -2.97 -36.09 10.37
N GLY A 73 -2.46 -35.20 9.54
CA GLY A 73 -3.35 -34.28 8.84
C GLY A 73 -2.89 -32.83 8.67
N ALA A 74 -1.68 -32.46 9.01
CA ALA A 74 -1.11 -31.27 8.42
C ALA A 74 -0.87 -31.60 6.94
N GLY A 75 -1.76 -31.14 6.09
CA GLY A 75 -1.75 -31.48 4.69
C GLY A 75 -0.37 -31.28 4.09
N ASP A 76 0.09 -32.26 3.33
CA ASP A 76 1.17 -32.06 2.38
C ASP A 76 0.97 -30.70 1.69
N PRO A 77 2.00 -29.89 1.53
CA PRO A 77 1.87 -28.66 0.78
C PRO A 77 1.13 -28.99 -0.51
N ARG A 78 0.01 -28.29 -0.77
CA ARG A 78 -0.81 -28.54 -1.96
C ARG A 78 0.14 -28.67 -3.14
N PRO A 79 0.07 -29.75 -3.96
CA PRO A 79 0.96 -29.93 -5.09
C PRO A 79 0.99 -28.64 -5.91
N GLU A 80 2.19 -28.15 -6.19
CA GLU A 80 2.34 -26.91 -6.95
C GLU A 80 1.76 -27.14 -8.36
N GLU A 81 0.68 -26.42 -8.68
CA GLU A 81 0.10 -26.48 -10.02
C GLU A 81 1.09 -25.91 -11.04
N PRO A 82 1.38 -26.62 -12.13
CA PRO A 82 2.25 -26.08 -13.16
C PRO A 82 1.58 -24.86 -13.83
N PRO A 83 2.36 -23.90 -14.35
CA PRO A 83 1.83 -22.83 -15.17
C PRO A 83 1.04 -23.38 -16.36
N ILE A 84 -0.12 -22.79 -16.65
CA ILE A 84 -0.92 -23.13 -17.82
C ILE A 84 -0.45 -22.17 -18.94
N PRO A 85 0.24 -22.68 -19.98
CA PRO A 85 0.63 -21.82 -21.10
C PRO A 85 -0.59 -21.48 -21.96
N PRO A 86 -0.62 -20.30 -22.58
CA PRO A 86 -1.65 -19.98 -23.59
C PRO A 86 -1.65 -21.02 -24.72
N ASP A 87 -2.85 -21.32 -25.24
CA ASP A 87 -3.00 -22.29 -26.32
C ASP A 87 -2.67 -21.66 -27.69
N PRO A 88 -1.56 -22.03 -28.34
CA PRO A 88 -1.21 -21.48 -29.65
C PRO A 88 -2.17 -21.92 -30.78
N ALA A 89 -3.00 -22.93 -30.52
CA ALA A 89 -3.99 -23.43 -31.46
C ALA A 89 -5.43 -23.12 -31.01
N TYR A 90 -5.61 -22.13 -30.15
CA TYR A 90 -6.90 -21.73 -29.58
C TYR A 90 -7.98 -21.48 -30.66
N GLU A 91 -7.62 -20.87 -31.78
CA GLU A 91 -8.44 -20.76 -32.95
C GLU A 91 -7.82 -21.50 -34.17
N GLY A 92 -8.62 -22.23 -34.92
CA GLY A 92 -8.19 -22.98 -36.07
C GLY A 92 -7.66 -22.10 -37.23
N ALA A 93 -6.89 -22.71 -38.13
CA ALA A 93 -6.30 -22.01 -39.28
C ALA A 93 -7.33 -21.41 -40.27
N ASP A 94 -8.56 -21.83 -40.18
CA ASP A 94 -9.71 -21.32 -40.94
C ASP A 94 -10.22 -19.96 -40.43
N VAL A 95 -9.89 -19.59 -39.19
CA VAL A 95 -10.22 -18.25 -38.66
C VAL A 95 -9.25 -17.22 -39.23
N PRO A 96 -9.75 -16.17 -39.92
CA PRO A 96 -8.89 -15.13 -40.45
C PRO A 96 -8.18 -14.35 -39.33
N ARG A 97 -6.93 -13.96 -39.54
CA ARG A 97 -6.24 -13.05 -38.63
C ARG A 97 -6.90 -11.67 -38.64
N ALA A 98 -6.86 -10.96 -37.50
CA ALA A 98 -7.38 -9.63 -37.31
C ALA A 98 -8.87 -9.48 -37.75
N SER A 99 -9.66 -10.52 -37.55
CA SER A 99 -11.08 -10.54 -37.95
C SER A 99 -12.03 -10.10 -36.84
N ALA A 100 -11.54 -9.96 -35.61
CA ALA A 100 -12.32 -9.46 -34.48
C ALA A 100 -12.66 -7.96 -34.67
N THR A 101 -13.77 -7.54 -34.07
CA THR A 101 -14.18 -6.14 -34.09
C THR A 101 -13.56 -5.40 -32.89
N ALA A 102 -12.74 -4.40 -33.17
CA ALA A 102 -12.17 -3.51 -32.14
C ALA A 102 -12.88 -2.15 -32.15
N ARG A 103 -13.08 -1.58 -30.95
CA ARG A 103 -13.61 -0.24 -30.72
C ARG A 103 -12.64 0.53 -29.84
N PHE A 104 -12.32 1.75 -30.21
CA PHE A 104 -11.44 2.64 -29.44
C PHE A 104 -11.72 4.10 -29.84
N PRO A 105 -11.44 5.09 -28.96
CA PRO A 105 -11.58 6.50 -29.29
C PRO A 105 -10.46 6.94 -30.26
N GLY A 106 -10.74 7.97 -31.06
CA GLY A 106 -9.73 8.58 -31.95
C GLY A 106 -8.80 9.55 -31.20
N GLU A 107 -9.15 9.94 -29.99
CA GLU A 107 -8.40 10.90 -29.17
C GLU A 107 -8.42 10.44 -27.71
N CYS A 108 -7.38 10.81 -26.96
CA CYS A 108 -7.25 10.58 -25.53
C CYS A 108 -6.42 11.72 -24.91
N ALA A 109 -6.77 12.19 -23.73
CA ALA A 109 -5.90 13.15 -23.04
C ALA A 109 -4.63 12.44 -22.52
N ARG A 110 -3.52 13.18 -22.47
CA ARG A 110 -2.31 12.70 -21.80
C ARG A 110 -2.62 12.31 -20.35
N TRP A 111 -2.11 11.15 -19.92
CA TRP A 111 -2.31 10.55 -18.59
C TRP A 111 -3.75 10.11 -18.28
N ASP A 112 -4.62 10.08 -19.28
CA ASP A 112 -5.90 9.39 -19.17
C ASP A 112 -5.84 8.01 -19.81
N VAL A 113 -6.91 7.24 -19.69
CA VAL A 113 -6.98 5.86 -20.16
C VAL A 113 -7.43 5.80 -21.60
N PHE A 114 -6.55 5.36 -22.50
CA PHE A 114 -6.93 4.90 -23.82
C PHE A 114 -7.29 3.42 -23.75
N GLU A 115 -8.52 3.05 -24.06
CA GLU A 115 -8.98 1.66 -24.02
C GLU A 115 -9.36 1.16 -25.40
N ILE A 116 -8.88 -0.04 -25.75
CA ILE A 116 -9.33 -0.81 -26.91
C ILE A 116 -10.23 -1.92 -26.37
N GLU A 117 -11.51 -1.90 -26.76
CA GLU A 117 -12.47 -2.98 -26.52
C GLU A 117 -12.57 -3.85 -27.77
N ILE A 118 -12.38 -5.17 -27.60
CA ILE A 118 -12.36 -6.11 -28.71
C ILE A 118 -13.40 -7.21 -28.46
N ALA A 119 -14.33 -7.39 -29.40
CA ALA A 119 -15.25 -8.52 -29.39
C ALA A 119 -14.54 -9.73 -29.99
N GLY A 120 -14.29 -10.75 -29.17
CA GLY A 120 -13.50 -11.92 -29.55
C GLY A 120 -14.11 -13.25 -29.09
N PRO A 121 -13.37 -14.36 -29.22
CA PRO A 121 -13.85 -15.69 -28.89
C PRO A 121 -14.06 -15.87 -27.39
N ALA A 122 -15.05 -16.71 -27.02
CA ALA A 122 -15.42 -16.99 -25.63
C ALA A 122 -15.41 -18.49 -25.28
N HIS A 123 -15.00 -19.36 -26.20
CA HIS A 123 -14.94 -20.80 -25.96
C HIS A 123 -13.73 -21.18 -25.08
N GLY A 124 -13.74 -22.35 -24.49
CA GLY A 124 -12.66 -22.81 -23.59
C GLY A 124 -12.54 -21.96 -22.32
N ASN A 125 -11.34 -21.54 -22.01
CA ASN A 125 -11.04 -20.65 -20.91
C ASN A 125 -10.15 -19.46 -21.35
N PRO A 126 -10.73 -18.39 -21.91
CA PRO A 126 -9.96 -17.26 -22.42
C PRO A 126 -9.02 -16.59 -21.41
N PHE A 127 -9.26 -16.71 -20.10
CA PHE A 127 -8.39 -16.15 -19.06
C PHE A 127 -6.99 -16.77 -19.05
N VAL A 128 -6.86 -18.03 -19.51
CA VAL A 128 -5.58 -18.76 -19.54
C VAL A 128 -5.19 -19.22 -20.95
N ASP A 129 -6.18 -19.51 -21.81
CA ASP A 129 -5.92 -20.03 -23.16
C ASP A 129 -5.46 -18.95 -24.14
N VAL A 130 -5.83 -17.67 -23.88
CA VAL A 130 -5.55 -16.56 -24.78
C VAL A 130 -4.54 -15.58 -24.18
N GLU A 131 -3.40 -15.45 -24.83
CA GLU A 131 -2.49 -14.31 -24.61
C GLU A 131 -2.86 -13.20 -25.58
N LEU A 132 -2.98 -11.97 -25.06
CA LEU A 132 -3.25 -10.77 -25.83
C LEU A 132 -2.34 -9.64 -25.38
N THR A 133 -1.69 -8.99 -26.33
CA THR A 133 -0.87 -7.79 -26.09
C THR A 133 -1.07 -6.80 -27.23
N ALA A 134 -0.68 -5.55 -27.02
CA ALA A 134 -0.50 -4.58 -28.10
C ALA A 134 0.84 -3.86 -27.96
N THR A 135 1.45 -3.56 -29.07
CA THR A 135 2.58 -2.63 -29.15
C THR A 135 2.07 -1.27 -29.58
N PHE A 136 2.26 -0.28 -28.70
CA PHE A 136 1.95 1.13 -28.98
C PHE A 136 3.23 1.85 -29.40
N SER A 137 3.14 2.70 -30.44
CA SER A 137 4.29 3.47 -30.95
C SER A 137 3.89 4.93 -31.21
N ASP A 138 4.74 5.86 -30.75
CA ASP A 138 4.67 7.29 -31.08
C ASP A 138 5.63 7.67 -32.22
N GLY A 139 6.27 6.67 -32.85
CA GLY A 139 7.27 6.84 -33.91
C GLY A 139 8.71 6.98 -33.37
N GLU A 140 8.91 7.24 -32.09
CA GLU A 140 10.25 7.32 -31.45
C GLU A 140 10.53 6.09 -30.59
N ARG A 141 9.51 5.53 -29.97
CA ARG A 141 9.61 4.37 -29.08
C ARG A 141 8.42 3.44 -29.24
N GLU A 142 8.58 2.24 -28.72
CA GLU A 142 7.55 1.23 -28.67
C GLU A 142 7.33 0.79 -27.21
N LEU A 143 6.06 0.62 -26.84
CA LEU A 143 5.64 0.15 -25.53
C LEU A 143 4.72 -1.06 -25.72
N ARG A 144 5.11 -2.19 -25.09
CA ARG A 144 4.26 -3.39 -25.07
C ARG A 144 3.31 -3.28 -23.89
N VAL A 145 2.03 -3.52 -24.13
CA VAL A 145 0.95 -3.46 -23.15
C VAL A 145 0.16 -4.75 -23.17
N GLY A 146 -0.01 -5.37 -22.00
CA GLY A 146 -0.82 -6.56 -21.85
C GLY A 146 -2.32 -6.27 -21.92
N GLY A 147 -3.05 -7.12 -22.63
CA GLY A 147 -4.51 -7.14 -22.64
C GLY A 147 -5.06 -8.18 -21.65
N PHE A 148 -6.35 -8.11 -21.40
CA PHE A 148 -7.06 -9.04 -20.52
C PHE A 148 -8.45 -9.39 -21.05
N TYR A 149 -8.94 -10.56 -20.68
CA TYR A 149 -10.31 -10.97 -20.94
C TYR A 149 -11.23 -10.44 -19.85
N ASP A 150 -12.31 -9.74 -20.23
CA ASP A 150 -13.26 -9.11 -19.30
C ASP A 150 -14.62 -9.82 -19.23
N GLY A 151 -14.66 -11.09 -19.70
CA GLY A 151 -15.88 -11.89 -19.74
C GLY A 151 -16.71 -11.70 -21.00
N ASP A 152 -17.65 -12.62 -21.25
CA ASP A 152 -18.66 -12.53 -22.31
C ASP A 152 -18.11 -12.22 -23.72
N GLY A 153 -16.93 -12.75 -24.04
CA GLY A 153 -16.26 -12.50 -25.32
C GLY A 153 -15.64 -11.11 -25.46
N THR A 154 -15.50 -10.37 -24.37
CA THR A 154 -14.90 -9.03 -24.37
C THR A 154 -13.45 -9.11 -23.92
N TYR A 155 -12.55 -8.56 -24.72
CA TYR A 155 -11.15 -8.35 -24.40
C TYR A 155 -10.86 -6.85 -24.34
N ARG A 156 -9.94 -6.45 -23.44
CA ARG A 156 -9.55 -5.05 -23.30
C ARG A 156 -8.04 -4.90 -23.28
N ILE A 157 -7.57 -3.80 -23.86
CA ILE A 157 -6.20 -3.33 -23.72
C ILE A 157 -6.30 -1.88 -23.29
N ARG A 158 -5.63 -1.54 -22.17
CA ARG A 158 -5.62 -0.18 -21.62
C ARG A 158 -4.22 0.39 -21.67
N PHE A 159 -4.10 1.58 -22.19
CA PHE A 159 -2.85 2.30 -22.32
C PHE A 159 -2.99 3.72 -21.76
N MET A 160 -2.00 4.20 -21.03
CA MET A 160 -1.92 5.57 -20.58
C MET A 160 -0.87 6.31 -21.41
N PRO A 161 -1.26 7.18 -22.35
CA PRO A 161 -0.29 7.97 -23.10
C PRO A 161 0.38 8.99 -22.18
N ASP A 162 1.70 8.98 -22.15
CA ASP A 162 2.52 9.89 -21.32
C ASP A 162 3.11 11.06 -22.10
N ARG A 163 2.78 11.18 -23.39
CA ARG A 163 3.18 12.26 -24.30
C ARG A 163 2.03 12.67 -25.19
N GLU A 164 2.03 13.95 -25.55
CA GLU A 164 1.18 14.47 -26.62
C GLU A 164 1.79 14.07 -27.96
N ALA A 165 1.15 13.12 -28.64
CA ALA A 165 1.66 12.51 -29.87
C ALA A 165 0.56 11.83 -30.68
N SER A 166 0.86 11.50 -31.93
CA SER A 166 0.08 10.53 -32.70
C SER A 166 0.60 9.14 -32.35
N TRP A 167 -0.27 8.30 -31.83
CA TRP A 167 0.04 6.93 -31.47
C TRP A 167 -0.56 5.96 -32.46
N THR A 168 0.17 4.90 -32.75
CA THR A 168 -0.32 3.71 -33.45
C THR A 168 -0.26 2.51 -32.55
N PHE A 169 -1.09 1.50 -32.81
CA PHE A 169 -0.97 0.21 -32.12
C PHE A 169 -1.15 -0.95 -33.09
N ALA A 170 -0.54 -2.09 -32.71
CA ALA A 170 -0.77 -3.38 -33.36
C ALA A 170 -0.88 -4.47 -32.27
N THR A 171 -1.90 -5.32 -32.36
CA THR A 171 -2.10 -6.42 -31.42
C THR A 171 -1.32 -7.66 -31.83
N ALA A 172 -0.91 -8.45 -30.82
CA ALA A 172 -0.41 -9.81 -30.97
C ALA A 172 -1.19 -10.74 -30.04
N SER A 173 -1.61 -11.91 -30.54
CA SER A 173 -2.42 -12.84 -29.76
C SER A 173 -2.23 -14.28 -30.21
N THR A 174 -2.46 -15.23 -29.29
CA THR A 174 -2.63 -16.66 -29.59
C THR A 174 -3.96 -16.95 -30.28
N ALA A 175 -4.99 -16.11 -30.07
CA ALA A 175 -6.24 -16.15 -30.81
C ALA A 175 -6.10 -15.38 -32.14
N ARG A 176 -6.26 -16.09 -33.25
CA ARG A 176 -6.01 -15.54 -34.61
C ARG A 176 -6.89 -14.31 -34.92
N SER A 177 -8.14 -14.34 -34.49
CA SER A 177 -9.07 -13.23 -34.74
C SER A 177 -8.61 -11.93 -34.06
N LEU A 178 -7.89 -12.03 -32.93
CA LEU A 178 -7.35 -10.91 -32.14
C LEU A 178 -5.94 -10.48 -32.60
N ASP A 179 -5.26 -11.32 -33.39
CA ASP A 179 -3.86 -11.14 -33.75
C ASP A 179 -3.69 -10.28 -34.99
N GLY A 180 -3.02 -9.13 -34.89
CA GLY A 180 -2.74 -8.21 -35.97
C GLY A 180 -3.80 -7.11 -36.20
N LEU A 181 -4.69 -6.86 -35.24
CA LEU A 181 -5.55 -5.67 -35.23
C LEU A 181 -4.68 -4.41 -35.12
N THR A 182 -4.98 -3.39 -35.89
CA THR A 182 -4.22 -2.13 -35.89
C THR A 182 -5.14 -0.93 -35.76
N GLY A 183 -4.60 0.17 -35.26
CA GLY A 183 -5.31 1.43 -35.17
C GLY A 183 -4.38 2.58 -34.82
N SER A 184 -4.96 3.77 -34.69
CA SER A 184 -4.25 4.98 -34.31
C SER A 184 -5.16 5.92 -33.55
N PHE A 185 -4.57 6.75 -32.70
CA PHE A 185 -5.24 7.82 -31.97
C PHE A 185 -4.27 8.99 -31.75
N VAL A 186 -4.80 10.14 -31.35
CA VAL A 186 -4.01 11.30 -30.95
C VAL A 186 -4.11 11.50 -29.45
N SER A 187 -2.96 11.62 -28.77
CA SER A 187 -2.93 12.08 -27.39
C SER A 187 -2.75 13.60 -27.35
N GLY A 188 -3.75 14.28 -26.81
CA GLY A 188 -3.75 15.72 -26.58
C GLY A 188 -3.20 16.10 -25.19
N PRO A 189 -3.27 17.40 -24.82
CA PRO A 189 -2.87 17.88 -23.50
C PRO A 189 -3.67 17.19 -22.39
N PRO A 190 -3.10 17.14 -21.16
CA PRO A 190 -3.80 16.57 -20.02
C PRO A 190 -5.04 17.38 -19.66
N ASP A 191 -6.05 16.69 -19.14
CA ASP A 191 -7.23 17.35 -18.59
C ASP A 191 -6.85 18.25 -17.38
N PRO A 192 -7.60 19.34 -17.13
CA PRO A 192 -7.35 20.20 -15.99
C PRO A 192 -7.30 19.43 -14.67
N GLY A 193 -6.22 19.65 -13.90
CA GLY A 193 -5.99 18.96 -12.62
C GLY A 193 -5.42 17.55 -12.75
N ARG A 194 -5.09 17.07 -13.96
CA ARG A 194 -4.35 15.82 -14.18
C ARG A 194 -2.85 16.11 -14.31
N HIS A 195 -2.07 15.55 -13.41
CA HIS A 195 -0.63 15.77 -13.28
C HIS A 195 0.20 14.53 -13.65
N GLY A 196 -0.48 13.45 -14.06
CA GLY A 196 0.14 12.15 -14.32
C GLY A 196 0.53 11.41 -13.05
N PRO A 197 1.06 10.18 -13.20
CA PRO A 197 1.38 9.34 -12.05
C PRO A 197 2.47 9.96 -11.17
N VAL A 198 2.38 9.65 -9.88
CA VAL A 198 3.38 10.07 -8.90
C VAL A 198 4.69 9.30 -9.10
N ARG A 199 5.81 9.98 -8.91
CA ARG A 199 7.18 9.47 -9.04
C ARG A 199 8.01 9.86 -7.83
N VAL A 200 9.09 9.14 -7.58
CA VAL A 200 10.13 9.59 -6.65
C VAL A 200 10.82 10.84 -7.22
N ALA A 201 10.95 11.85 -6.40
CA ALA A 201 11.60 13.11 -6.71
C ALA A 201 12.62 13.46 -5.63
N ASP A 202 13.72 14.11 -6.03
CA ASP A 202 14.77 14.59 -5.11
C ASP A 202 15.31 13.49 -4.18
N GLY A 203 15.25 12.23 -4.63
CA GLY A 203 15.72 11.04 -3.93
C GLY A 203 14.82 10.56 -2.77
N HIS A 204 14.19 11.47 -2.03
CA HIS A 204 13.45 11.12 -0.81
C HIS A 204 12.02 11.68 -0.76
N HIS A 205 11.56 12.28 -1.83
CA HIS A 205 10.26 12.93 -1.92
C HIS A 205 9.49 12.43 -3.14
N PHE A 206 8.33 13.02 -3.38
CA PHE A 206 7.46 12.66 -4.48
C PHE A 206 7.03 13.89 -5.29
N ALA A 207 6.83 13.68 -6.58
CA ALA A 207 6.20 14.63 -7.48
C ALA A 207 5.39 13.87 -8.54
N HIS A 208 4.40 14.51 -9.12
CA HIS A 208 3.73 13.99 -10.30
C HIS A 208 4.65 14.02 -11.54
N ALA A 209 4.25 13.32 -12.58
CA ALA A 209 5.02 13.21 -13.82
C ALA A 209 5.25 14.55 -14.55
N ASP A 210 4.43 15.58 -14.28
CA ASP A 210 4.62 16.95 -14.77
C ASP A 210 5.53 17.81 -13.90
N GLY A 211 6.05 17.26 -12.80
CA GLY A 211 6.89 17.96 -11.82
C GLY A 211 6.12 18.66 -10.69
N THR A 212 4.79 18.65 -10.70
CA THR A 212 3.99 19.17 -9.59
C THR A 212 4.30 18.40 -8.31
N ARG A 213 4.65 19.11 -7.23
CA ARG A 213 4.98 18.48 -5.95
C ARG A 213 3.80 17.66 -5.42
N TYR A 214 4.08 16.45 -4.96
CA TYR A 214 3.13 15.59 -4.28
C TYR A 214 3.59 15.33 -2.84
N LEU A 215 2.77 15.74 -1.87
CA LEU A 215 2.97 15.51 -0.45
C LEU A 215 1.99 14.41 0.00
N PRO A 216 2.43 13.16 0.18
CA PRO A 216 1.53 12.08 0.61
C PRO A 216 0.94 12.35 2.00
N ILE A 217 -0.37 12.42 2.08
CA ILE A 217 -1.16 12.39 3.32
C ILE A 217 -2.07 11.19 3.21
N GLY A 218 -1.55 10.04 3.65
CA GLY A 218 -2.20 8.75 3.48
C GLY A 218 -3.18 8.41 4.60
N THR A 219 -4.19 7.62 4.25
CA THR A 219 -5.06 6.93 5.20
C THR A 219 -5.25 5.47 4.78
N THR A 220 -5.58 4.60 5.74
CA THR A 220 -5.84 3.19 5.49
C THR A 220 -7.32 2.89 5.67
N ALA A 221 -7.93 2.27 4.64
CA ALA A 221 -9.29 1.72 4.65
C ALA A 221 -9.27 0.40 3.88
N TYR A 222 -8.83 -0.68 4.52
CA TYR A 222 -8.39 -1.90 3.83
C TYR A 222 -9.41 -2.55 2.91
N ALA A 223 -10.65 -2.75 3.39
CA ALA A 223 -11.67 -3.51 2.67
C ALA A 223 -12.86 -2.65 2.23
N TRP A 224 -12.70 -1.34 2.10
CA TRP A 224 -13.80 -0.44 1.79
C TRP A 224 -14.43 -0.70 0.40
N THR A 225 -13.63 -1.14 -0.58
CA THR A 225 -14.10 -1.43 -1.94
C THR A 225 -15.00 -2.67 -2.01
N HIS A 226 -14.90 -3.56 -1.01
CA HIS A 226 -15.70 -4.77 -0.93
C HIS A 226 -17.01 -4.58 -0.15
N GLN A 227 -17.21 -3.38 0.42
CA GLN A 227 -18.37 -3.07 1.24
C GLN A 227 -19.63 -2.79 0.39
N PRO A 228 -20.83 -2.86 0.98
CA PRO A 228 -22.05 -2.42 0.33
C PRO A 228 -21.98 -0.96 -0.13
N GLU A 229 -22.74 -0.61 -1.18
CA GLU A 229 -22.71 0.72 -1.81
C GLU A 229 -22.88 1.87 -0.80
N ARG A 230 -23.67 1.68 0.24
CA ARG A 230 -23.84 2.68 1.31
C ARG A 230 -22.51 3.10 1.93
N LEU A 231 -21.68 2.11 2.32
CA LEU A 231 -20.39 2.38 2.96
C LEU A 231 -19.37 2.93 1.96
N ARG A 232 -19.34 2.41 0.72
CA ARG A 232 -18.46 2.92 -0.33
C ARG A 232 -18.74 4.40 -0.64
N THR A 233 -20.04 4.76 -0.73
CA THR A 233 -20.48 6.16 -0.91
C THR A 233 -20.09 7.04 0.28
N ALA A 234 -20.28 6.57 1.52
CA ALA A 234 -19.86 7.30 2.71
C ALA A 234 -18.33 7.51 2.73
N THR A 235 -17.55 6.47 2.37
CA THR A 235 -16.09 6.55 2.27
C THR A 235 -15.63 7.62 1.27
N ARG A 236 -16.17 7.60 0.04
CA ARG A 236 -15.86 8.64 -0.97
C ARG A 236 -16.20 10.05 -0.47
N ARG A 237 -17.31 10.22 0.22
CA ARG A 237 -17.70 11.51 0.80
C ARG A 237 -16.74 11.95 1.91
N ALA A 238 -16.35 11.05 2.80
CA ALA A 238 -15.39 11.34 3.88
C ALA A 238 -14.01 11.70 3.32
N LEU A 239 -13.55 10.99 2.29
CA LEU A 239 -12.30 11.29 1.59
C LEU A 239 -12.33 12.65 0.89
N ALA A 240 -13.43 12.99 0.22
CA ALA A 240 -13.59 14.29 -0.45
C ALA A 240 -13.59 15.48 0.54
N ALA A 241 -14.01 15.25 1.78
CA ALA A 241 -14.04 16.27 2.83
C ALA A 241 -12.75 16.27 3.70
N GLY A 242 -11.99 15.20 3.69
CA GLY A 242 -10.80 15.00 4.53
C GLY A 242 -9.52 15.56 3.92
N PRO A 243 -8.41 15.51 4.65
CA PRO A 243 -7.10 15.98 4.17
C PRO A 243 -6.34 14.96 3.32
N PHE A 244 -6.87 13.74 3.17
CA PHE A 244 -6.14 12.60 2.63
C PHE A 244 -6.10 12.62 1.10
N ASN A 245 -4.94 12.37 0.56
CA ASN A 245 -4.69 12.26 -0.88
C ASN A 245 -4.09 10.91 -1.30
N LYS A 246 -4.03 9.93 -0.39
CA LYS A 246 -3.62 8.54 -0.64
C LYS A 246 -4.45 7.61 0.24
N VAL A 247 -4.94 6.50 -0.33
CA VAL A 247 -5.69 5.45 0.41
C VAL A 247 -5.04 4.10 0.19
N ARG A 248 -4.66 3.41 1.28
CA ARG A 248 -4.24 2.01 1.26
C ARG A 248 -5.45 1.10 1.29
N MET A 249 -5.55 0.19 0.32
CA MET A 249 -6.68 -0.69 0.14
C MET A 249 -6.30 -2.03 -0.51
N CYS A 250 -6.97 -3.10 -0.10
CA CYS A 250 -6.68 -4.46 -0.56
C CYS A 250 -7.47 -4.79 -1.83
N VAL A 251 -6.82 -5.46 -2.81
CA VAL A 251 -7.52 -6.08 -3.95
C VAL A 251 -8.29 -7.30 -3.48
N LEU A 252 -7.63 -8.21 -2.77
CA LEU A 252 -8.28 -9.41 -2.25
C LEU A 252 -9.16 -9.09 -1.03
N PRO A 253 -10.32 -9.76 -0.86
CA PRO A 253 -11.13 -9.62 0.32
C PRO A 253 -10.34 -9.88 1.60
N LYS A 254 -10.55 -9.07 2.63
CA LYS A 254 -9.87 -9.18 3.93
C LYS A 254 -10.87 -9.61 5.00
N ALA A 255 -10.57 -10.71 5.71
CA ALA A 255 -11.31 -11.17 6.88
C ALA A 255 -10.48 -10.96 8.14
N TYR A 256 -10.87 -9.99 8.95
CA TYR A 256 -10.20 -9.65 10.21
C TYR A 256 -11.17 -8.93 11.14
N LEU A 257 -10.71 -8.45 12.29
CA LEU A 257 -11.51 -7.70 13.26
C LEU A 257 -12.43 -6.68 12.57
N TYR A 258 -13.70 -6.69 12.94
CA TYR A 258 -14.75 -5.78 12.43
C TYR A 258 -15.03 -5.89 10.93
N ASN A 259 -14.51 -6.91 10.23
CA ASN A 259 -14.83 -7.24 8.84
C ASN A 259 -14.83 -8.75 8.63
N THR A 260 -15.80 -9.44 9.20
CA THR A 260 -15.89 -10.92 9.22
C THR A 260 -16.90 -11.47 8.23
N GLU A 261 -17.74 -10.64 7.64
CA GLU A 261 -18.75 -11.05 6.67
C GLU A 261 -18.13 -11.35 5.29
N ASP A 262 -18.77 -12.22 4.52
CA ASP A 262 -18.41 -12.45 3.13
C ASP A 262 -18.75 -11.21 2.28
N PRO A 263 -17.87 -10.81 1.34
CA PRO A 263 -18.22 -9.78 0.38
C PRO A 263 -19.27 -10.30 -0.61
N GLU A 264 -20.00 -9.39 -1.28
CA GLU A 264 -20.95 -9.75 -2.33
C GLU A 264 -20.28 -10.40 -3.55
N LEU A 265 -19.06 -10.00 -3.87
CA LEU A 265 -18.29 -10.47 -5.02
C LEU A 265 -16.93 -11.00 -4.55
N PHE A 266 -16.47 -12.04 -5.24
CA PHE A 266 -15.16 -12.64 -5.04
C PHE A 266 -14.33 -12.55 -6.32
N PRO A 267 -12.99 -12.56 -6.23
CA PRO A 267 -12.12 -12.44 -7.41
C PRO A 267 -12.17 -13.66 -8.33
N PHE A 268 -12.57 -14.82 -7.80
CA PHE A 268 -12.62 -16.09 -8.53
C PHE A 268 -14.01 -16.71 -8.43
N PRO A 269 -14.53 -17.35 -9.49
CA PRO A 269 -15.75 -18.14 -9.40
C PRO A 269 -15.52 -19.46 -8.65
N ARG A 270 -16.60 -20.11 -8.23
CA ARG A 270 -16.55 -21.48 -7.70
C ARG A 270 -16.59 -22.50 -8.83
N SER A 271 -15.76 -23.52 -8.70
CA SER A 271 -15.80 -24.72 -9.55
C SER A 271 -17.02 -25.59 -9.23
N ALA A 272 -17.27 -26.61 -10.01
CA ALA A 272 -18.34 -27.58 -9.77
C ALA A 272 -18.15 -28.38 -8.45
N SER A 273 -16.92 -28.52 -7.95
CA SER A 273 -16.62 -29.13 -6.64
C SER A 273 -16.85 -28.18 -5.46
N GLY A 274 -17.07 -26.90 -5.72
CA GLY A 274 -17.21 -25.85 -4.69
C GLY A 274 -15.91 -25.17 -4.31
N ASP A 275 -14.77 -25.58 -4.87
CA ASP A 275 -13.47 -24.93 -4.69
C ASP A 275 -13.37 -23.66 -5.54
N TRP A 276 -12.41 -22.78 -5.25
CA TRP A 276 -12.13 -21.64 -6.10
C TRP A 276 -11.48 -22.09 -7.43
N ASP A 277 -12.06 -21.67 -8.55
CA ASP A 277 -11.43 -21.84 -9.88
C ASP A 277 -10.48 -20.68 -10.14
N THR A 278 -9.23 -20.81 -9.73
CA THR A 278 -8.18 -19.79 -9.88
C THR A 278 -7.70 -19.63 -11.32
N THR A 279 -8.21 -20.44 -12.26
CA THR A 279 -7.94 -20.28 -13.70
C THR A 279 -8.89 -19.28 -14.36
N ARG A 280 -9.94 -18.84 -13.65
CA ARG A 280 -10.94 -17.87 -14.10
C ARG A 280 -11.05 -16.73 -13.10
N PHE A 281 -11.44 -15.58 -13.58
CA PHE A 281 -11.72 -14.42 -12.76
C PHE A 281 -13.20 -14.03 -12.84
N ASP A 282 -13.71 -13.34 -11.81
CA ASP A 282 -15.01 -12.69 -11.87
C ASP A 282 -14.85 -11.24 -12.33
N PRO A 283 -15.18 -10.89 -13.57
CA PRO A 283 -15.03 -9.52 -14.07
C PRO A 283 -15.85 -8.48 -13.30
N ALA A 284 -16.96 -8.88 -12.66
CA ALA A 284 -17.79 -7.94 -11.89
C ALA A 284 -17.07 -7.47 -10.62
N PHE A 285 -16.30 -8.37 -9.97
CA PHE A 285 -15.46 -8.01 -8.83
C PHE A 285 -14.42 -6.95 -9.22
N PHE A 286 -13.70 -7.19 -10.32
CA PHE A 286 -12.63 -6.28 -10.76
C PHE A 286 -13.18 -4.96 -11.28
N ARG A 287 -14.29 -4.96 -12.01
CA ARG A 287 -14.94 -3.70 -12.45
C ARG A 287 -15.36 -2.84 -11.28
N ARG A 288 -15.93 -3.44 -10.21
CA ARG A 288 -16.24 -2.69 -8.98
C ARG A 288 -14.98 -2.07 -8.36
N PHE A 289 -13.89 -2.81 -8.29
CA PHE A 289 -12.62 -2.30 -7.77
C PHE A 289 -12.08 -1.16 -8.64
N GLU A 290 -12.11 -1.30 -9.96
CA GLU A 290 -11.71 -0.27 -10.92
C GLU A 290 -12.53 1.01 -10.78
N ASP A 291 -13.85 0.90 -10.65
CA ASP A 291 -14.75 2.04 -10.45
C ASP A 291 -14.36 2.85 -9.21
N GLU A 292 -13.95 2.19 -8.12
CA GLU A 292 -13.50 2.88 -6.91
C GLU A 292 -12.11 3.52 -7.09
N VAL A 293 -11.17 2.87 -7.79
CA VAL A 293 -9.88 3.48 -8.14
C VAL A 293 -10.06 4.73 -9.01
N LEU A 294 -10.96 4.68 -9.98
CA LEU A 294 -11.30 5.83 -10.82
C LEU A 294 -12.00 6.94 -10.02
N ALA A 295 -12.89 6.58 -9.09
CA ALA A 295 -13.52 7.56 -8.20
C ALA A 295 -12.49 8.28 -7.31
N LEU A 296 -11.48 7.56 -6.80
CA LEU A 296 -10.34 8.17 -6.09
C LEU A 296 -9.55 9.11 -7.01
N ARG A 297 -9.26 8.70 -8.23
CA ARG A 297 -8.58 9.54 -9.24
C ARG A 297 -9.32 10.86 -9.47
N ASP A 298 -10.64 10.79 -9.57
CA ASP A 298 -11.47 11.98 -9.81
C ASP A 298 -11.53 12.92 -8.59
N LEU A 299 -11.22 12.41 -7.40
CA LEU A 299 -11.01 13.20 -6.19
C LEU A 299 -9.56 13.69 -6.03
N GLY A 300 -8.64 13.34 -6.93
CA GLY A 300 -7.21 13.66 -6.81
C GLY A 300 -6.50 12.83 -5.74
N ILE A 301 -6.95 11.58 -5.52
CA ILE A 301 -6.46 10.68 -4.49
C ILE A 301 -5.75 9.48 -5.12
N GLU A 302 -4.56 9.18 -4.64
CA GLU A 302 -3.78 8.01 -5.05
C GLU A 302 -4.34 6.74 -4.38
N ALA A 303 -4.48 5.68 -5.18
CA ALA A 303 -4.84 4.34 -4.73
C ALA A 303 -3.58 3.51 -4.48
N ASP A 304 -3.27 3.26 -3.21
CA ASP A 304 -2.18 2.37 -2.78
C ASP A 304 -2.74 0.93 -2.72
N VAL A 305 -2.56 0.21 -3.83
CA VAL A 305 -3.21 -1.05 -4.15
C VAL A 305 -2.41 -2.21 -3.58
N ILE A 306 -2.92 -2.84 -2.53
CA ILE A 306 -2.31 -4.00 -1.87
C ILE A 306 -2.74 -5.27 -2.59
N LEU A 307 -1.77 -5.97 -3.21
CA LEU A 307 -2.04 -7.19 -3.97
C LEU A 307 -2.31 -8.40 -3.06
N PHE A 308 -1.52 -8.57 -1.99
CA PHE A 308 -1.62 -9.70 -1.06
C PHE A 308 -1.65 -9.27 0.40
N HIS A 309 -2.26 -10.10 1.26
CA HIS A 309 -2.24 -9.94 2.72
C HIS A 309 -2.51 -11.29 3.39
N ALA A 310 -2.16 -11.42 4.67
CA ALA A 310 -2.32 -12.65 5.46
C ALA A 310 -3.74 -12.85 6.04
N TYR A 311 -4.58 -11.82 6.02
CA TYR A 311 -5.88 -11.79 6.70
C TYR A 311 -6.98 -12.37 5.82
N ASP A 312 -6.91 -13.68 5.63
CA ASP A 312 -7.68 -14.41 4.65
C ASP A 312 -8.30 -15.68 5.26
N ARG A 313 -9.57 -15.91 5.00
CA ARG A 313 -10.28 -17.13 5.38
C ARG A 313 -10.73 -17.97 4.19
N TRP A 314 -10.47 -17.48 2.98
CA TRP A 314 -10.92 -18.12 1.73
C TRP A 314 -9.79 -18.84 1.00
N GLY A 315 -8.55 -18.73 1.47
CA GLY A 315 -7.36 -19.35 0.90
C GLY A 315 -6.65 -18.53 -0.19
N PHE A 316 -6.97 -17.25 -0.34
CA PHE A 316 -6.37 -16.38 -1.37
C PHE A 316 -4.92 -16.00 -1.09
N ALA A 317 -4.49 -16.06 0.17
CA ALA A 317 -3.07 -15.89 0.52
C ALA A 317 -2.21 -17.09 0.10
N GLU A 318 -2.82 -18.24 -0.17
CA GLU A 318 -2.17 -19.54 -0.41
C GLU A 318 -2.56 -20.15 -1.77
N LEU A 319 -2.71 -19.34 -2.82
CA LEU A 319 -3.15 -19.82 -4.14
C LEU A 319 -2.11 -20.71 -4.84
N GLY A 320 -0.83 -20.56 -4.52
CA GLY A 320 0.31 -21.18 -5.21
C GLY A 320 0.86 -20.33 -6.36
N LYS A 321 2.11 -20.61 -6.75
CA LYS A 321 2.90 -19.73 -7.64
C LYS A 321 2.22 -19.41 -8.96
N ALA A 322 1.69 -20.40 -9.65
CA ALA A 322 1.05 -20.20 -10.96
C ALA A 322 -0.21 -19.33 -10.87
N ALA A 323 -1.02 -19.52 -9.82
CA ALA A 323 -2.22 -18.72 -9.58
C ALA A 323 -1.88 -17.31 -9.09
N ASP A 324 -0.86 -17.16 -8.25
CA ASP A 324 -0.34 -15.85 -7.81
C ASP A 324 0.14 -15.00 -8.99
N ASP A 325 0.91 -15.58 -9.92
CA ASP A 325 1.40 -14.89 -11.13
C ASP A 325 0.24 -14.48 -12.02
N ARG A 326 -0.71 -15.37 -12.22
CA ARG A 326 -1.91 -15.12 -13.03
C ARG A 326 -2.76 -14.02 -12.44
N PHE A 327 -3.00 -14.05 -11.13
CA PHE A 327 -3.72 -13.00 -10.40
C PHE A 327 -3.00 -11.66 -10.51
N THR A 328 -1.71 -11.62 -10.20
CA THR A 328 -0.90 -10.39 -10.26
C THR A 328 -0.92 -9.80 -11.67
N ARG A 329 -0.68 -10.62 -12.71
CA ARG A 329 -0.73 -10.19 -14.11
C ARG A 329 -2.09 -9.62 -14.48
N TYR A 330 -3.17 -10.30 -14.09
CA TYR A 330 -4.52 -9.86 -14.40
C TYR A 330 -4.85 -8.51 -13.75
N VAL A 331 -4.52 -8.33 -12.48
CA VAL A 331 -4.74 -7.05 -11.75
C VAL A 331 -3.92 -5.93 -12.38
N VAL A 332 -2.64 -6.16 -12.66
CA VAL A 332 -1.76 -5.13 -13.21
C VAL A 332 -2.21 -4.72 -14.60
N ARG A 333 -2.51 -5.65 -15.50
CA ARG A 333 -3.04 -5.36 -16.84
C ARG A 333 -4.33 -4.53 -16.82
N ARG A 334 -5.15 -4.70 -15.79
CA ARG A 334 -6.39 -3.95 -15.61
C ARG A 334 -6.16 -2.51 -15.13
N LEU A 335 -5.19 -2.30 -14.26
CA LEU A 335 -5.03 -1.04 -13.52
C LEU A 335 -3.82 -0.19 -13.96
N ALA A 336 -2.85 -0.73 -14.68
CA ALA A 336 -1.59 -0.03 -15.03
C ALA A 336 -1.77 1.22 -15.92
N ALA A 337 -2.95 1.41 -16.51
CA ALA A 337 -3.30 2.62 -17.25
C ALA A 337 -3.95 3.71 -16.37
N PHE A 338 -4.18 3.46 -15.09
CA PHE A 338 -4.77 4.45 -14.18
C PHE A 338 -3.66 5.26 -13.49
N SER A 339 -3.61 6.56 -13.73
CA SER A 339 -2.51 7.43 -13.31
C SER A 339 -2.34 7.54 -11.78
N ASN A 340 -3.33 7.15 -11.00
CA ASN A 340 -3.36 7.27 -9.54
C ASN A 340 -3.10 5.95 -8.80
N VAL A 341 -2.41 4.99 -9.41
CA VAL A 341 -2.09 3.70 -8.78
C VAL A 341 -0.69 3.71 -8.19
N TRP A 342 -0.56 3.17 -6.98
CA TRP A 342 0.69 2.72 -6.37
C TRP A 342 0.57 1.23 -6.11
N TRP A 343 1.62 0.47 -6.37
CA TRP A 343 1.64 -0.95 -6.08
C TRP A 343 2.20 -1.22 -4.69
N SER A 344 1.47 -1.97 -3.89
CA SER A 344 1.96 -2.58 -2.67
C SER A 344 1.90 -4.10 -2.83
N MET A 345 3.05 -4.76 -2.90
CA MET A 345 3.12 -6.21 -3.12
C MET A 345 2.36 -6.98 -2.05
N ALA A 346 2.51 -6.54 -0.80
CA ALA A 346 1.76 -7.10 0.31
C ALA A 346 1.59 -6.10 1.45
N ASN A 347 0.49 -6.27 2.20
CA ASN A 347 0.41 -5.81 3.58
C ASN A 347 0.95 -6.92 4.47
N GLU A 348 1.98 -6.58 5.29
CA GLU A 348 2.59 -7.50 6.24
C GLU A 348 3.06 -8.81 5.59
N TYR A 349 3.95 -8.66 4.59
CA TYR A 349 4.45 -9.75 3.76
C TYR A 349 4.98 -10.92 4.59
N ASP A 350 5.58 -10.61 5.73
CA ASP A 350 6.21 -11.54 6.67
C ASP A 350 5.19 -12.34 7.51
N LEU A 351 3.89 -12.09 7.34
CA LEU A 351 2.81 -12.95 7.83
C LEU A 351 2.26 -13.92 6.77
N ILE A 352 2.68 -13.82 5.51
CA ILE A 352 2.26 -14.73 4.43
C ILE A 352 3.31 -15.83 4.27
N TRP A 353 3.25 -16.80 5.15
CA TRP A 353 4.27 -17.85 5.32
C TRP A 353 4.46 -18.78 4.13
N THR A 354 3.50 -18.81 3.23
CA THR A 354 3.53 -19.62 2.02
C THR A 354 4.34 -18.97 0.89
N LYS A 355 4.79 -17.72 1.10
CA LYS A 355 5.58 -16.97 0.12
C LYS A 355 6.96 -16.66 0.70
N SER A 356 7.99 -17.12 -0.01
CA SER A 356 9.40 -16.81 0.27
C SER A 356 9.80 -15.45 -0.30
N GLU A 357 11.00 -14.96 0.02
CA GLU A 357 11.57 -13.78 -0.63
C GLU A 357 11.66 -13.96 -2.15
N ASP A 358 12.03 -15.15 -2.64
CA ASP A 358 12.08 -15.44 -4.08
C ASP A 358 10.68 -15.33 -4.74
N ASP A 359 9.61 -15.64 -4.01
CA ASP A 359 8.25 -15.45 -4.51
C ASP A 359 7.90 -13.96 -4.64
N TRP A 360 8.32 -13.13 -3.67
CA TRP A 360 8.13 -11.68 -3.76
C TRP A 360 8.94 -11.05 -4.89
N GLU A 361 10.19 -11.48 -5.11
CA GLU A 361 11.01 -11.02 -6.25
C GLU A 361 10.38 -11.43 -7.58
N ARG A 362 9.85 -12.65 -7.69
CA ARG A 362 9.15 -13.13 -8.89
C ARG A 362 7.88 -12.32 -9.17
N LEU A 363 7.05 -12.09 -8.16
CA LEU A 363 5.82 -11.31 -8.29
C LEU A 363 6.11 -9.85 -8.63
N ALA A 364 7.14 -9.24 -8.03
CA ALA A 364 7.58 -7.90 -8.37
C ALA A 364 8.08 -7.81 -9.82
N ALA A 365 8.72 -8.87 -10.34
CA ALA A 365 9.08 -8.94 -11.76
C ALA A 365 7.83 -8.96 -12.66
N VAL A 366 6.77 -9.69 -12.28
CA VAL A 366 5.50 -9.68 -13.01
C VAL A 366 4.89 -8.28 -13.02
N VAL A 367 4.86 -7.58 -11.87
CA VAL A 367 4.36 -6.18 -11.81
C VAL A 367 5.19 -5.28 -12.73
N THR A 368 6.51 -5.37 -12.67
CA THR A 368 7.40 -4.52 -13.49
C THR A 368 7.25 -4.80 -14.99
N GLU A 369 7.05 -6.07 -15.38
CA GLU A 369 6.85 -6.46 -16.78
C GLU A 369 5.51 -5.94 -17.34
N GLU A 370 4.45 -6.00 -16.54
CA GLU A 370 3.09 -5.71 -16.97
C GLU A 370 2.66 -4.25 -16.73
N ASP A 371 3.48 -3.45 -16.05
CA ASP A 371 3.24 -2.02 -15.82
C ASP A 371 4.14 -1.12 -16.69
N PRO A 372 3.75 -0.83 -17.95
CA PRO A 372 4.52 0.06 -18.82
C PRO A 372 4.55 1.52 -18.34
N SER A 373 3.64 1.87 -17.43
CA SER A 373 3.58 3.21 -16.83
C SER A 373 4.61 3.42 -15.74
N GLY A 374 5.15 2.35 -15.14
CA GLY A 374 6.21 2.37 -14.12
C GLY A 374 5.75 3.05 -12.82
N HIS A 375 4.59 2.70 -12.30
CA HIS A 375 4.07 3.23 -11.04
C HIS A 375 4.98 2.93 -9.85
N LEU A 376 4.76 3.64 -8.74
CA LEU A 376 5.47 3.37 -7.49
C LEU A 376 5.17 1.96 -7.00
N ASN A 377 6.20 1.29 -6.45
CA ASN A 377 6.10 -0.09 -5.98
C ASN A 377 6.76 -0.24 -4.60
N SER A 378 6.09 -0.94 -3.69
CA SER A 378 6.53 -1.15 -2.32
C SER A 378 6.14 -2.54 -1.81
N ILE A 379 6.65 -2.87 -0.62
CA ILE A 379 6.22 -4.03 0.17
C ILE A 379 6.27 -3.64 1.65
N HIS A 380 5.25 -4.05 2.41
CA HIS A 380 5.05 -3.61 3.78
C HIS A 380 5.22 -4.78 4.77
N ASN A 381 5.97 -4.54 5.86
CA ASN A 381 6.26 -5.52 6.91
C ASN A 381 5.27 -5.48 8.08
N CYS A 382 5.18 -6.60 8.83
CA CYS A 382 4.65 -6.62 10.21
C CYS A 382 5.79 -6.48 11.22
N PHE A 383 6.72 -7.41 11.24
CA PHE A 383 7.82 -7.49 12.21
C PHE A 383 9.18 -7.20 11.57
N GLY A 384 9.49 -7.88 10.47
CA GLY A 384 10.78 -7.84 9.80
C GLY A 384 10.79 -6.95 8.57
N PHE A 385 11.67 -5.96 8.52
CA PHE A 385 11.82 -5.16 7.30
C PHE A 385 12.25 -6.02 6.12
N TYR A 386 11.59 -5.85 4.98
CA TYR A 386 12.12 -6.32 3.72
C TYR A 386 13.41 -5.54 3.36
N ASP A 387 14.21 -6.08 2.46
CA ASP A 387 15.36 -5.34 1.93
C ASP A 387 14.89 -4.24 0.96
N HIS A 388 14.58 -3.06 1.49
CA HIS A 388 14.12 -1.93 0.68
C HIS A 388 15.19 -1.38 -0.27
N SER A 389 16.42 -1.90 -0.28
CA SER A 389 17.42 -1.54 -1.30
C SER A 389 17.14 -2.16 -2.67
N ARG A 390 16.25 -3.15 -2.76
CA ARG A 390 15.89 -3.83 -4.01
C ARG A 390 15.47 -2.80 -5.09
N PRO A 391 15.93 -2.98 -6.35
CA PRO A 391 15.68 -2.00 -7.43
C PRO A 391 14.21 -1.76 -7.75
N TRP A 392 13.36 -2.76 -7.61
CA TRP A 392 11.93 -2.65 -7.89
C TRP A 392 11.16 -1.87 -6.81
N ILE A 393 11.70 -1.73 -5.60
CA ILE A 393 11.10 -0.94 -4.53
C ILE A 393 11.43 0.52 -4.75
N THR A 394 10.42 1.35 -4.93
CA THR A 394 10.58 2.79 -5.15
C THR A 394 10.63 3.60 -3.86
N HIS A 395 9.92 3.15 -2.83
CA HIS A 395 9.85 3.78 -1.51
C HIS A 395 9.69 2.73 -0.42
N CYS A 396 10.12 3.05 0.79
CA CYS A 396 9.98 2.19 1.95
C CYS A 396 8.57 2.34 2.51
N SER A 397 7.76 1.30 2.43
CA SER A 397 6.49 1.18 3.13
C SER A 397 6.75 0.36 4.40
N VAL A 398 6.61 0.98 5.57
CA VAL A 398 7.07 0.38 6.83
C VAL A 398 6.06 0.55 7.95
N GLN A 399 6.07 -0.42 8.88
CA GLN A 399 5.55 -0.25 10.23
C GLN A 399 6.60 -0.68 11.25
N ARG A 400 6.45 -0.20 12.45
CA ARG A 400 7.23 -0.67 13.59
C ARG A 400 6.33 -0.95 14.77
N VAL A 401 6.58 -2.07 15.41
CA VAL A 401 5.80 -2.54 16.56
C VAL A 401 6.26 -1.88 17.88
N ASP A 402 7.26 -1.01 17.83
CA ASP A 402 7.71 -0.26 19.00
C ASP A 402 6.73 0.86 19.34
N VAL A 403 6.07 0.74 20.48
CA VAL A 403 5.04 1.69 20.95
C VAL A 403 5.61 3.10 21.20
N TYR A 404 6.91 3.22 21.46
CA TYR A 404 7.55 4.48 21.89
C TYR A 404 8.37 5.16 20.78
N ARG A 405 8.81 4.43 19.77
CA ARG A 405 9.74 4.92 18.74
C ARG A 405 9.33 4.45 17.35
N THR A 406 8.16 4.86 16.92
CA THR A 406 7.63 4.47 15.59
C THR A 406 8.15 5.42 14.51
N ALA A 407 7.77 6.69 14.57
CA ALA A 407 8.14 7.69 13.57
C ALA A 407 9.50 8.35 13.85
N GLU A 408 10.03 8.20 15.05
CA GLU A 408 11.31 8.77 15.48
C GLU A 408 12.54 8.13 14.80
N ASN A 409 12.36 6.99 14.10
CA ASN A 409 13.44 6.33 13.37
C ASN A 409 13.43 6.67 11.86
N THR A 410 12.61 7.60 11.43
CA THR A 410 12.43 7.97 10.00
C THR A 410 13.73 8.37 9.31
N ASP A 411 14.55 9.20 9.96
CA ASP A 411 15.85 9.66 9.43
C ASP A 411 16.88 8.53 9.36
N GLU A 412 16.85 7.57 10.29
CA GLU A 412 17.66 6.35 10.25
C GLU A 412 17.27 5.50 9.02
N TRP A 413 15.99 5.25 8.80
CA TRP A 413 15.51 4.46 7.67
C TRP A 413 15.78 5.15 6.34
N ARG A 414 15.56 6.47 6.29
CA ARG A 414 15.89 7.30 5.13
C ARG A 414 17.36 7.20 4.76
N THR A 415 18.25 7.26 5.74
CA THR A 415 19.70 7.10 5.55
C THR A 415 20.06 5.68 5.13
N ARG A 416 19.43 4.67 5.74
CA ARG A 416 19.73 3.25 5.49
C ARG A 416 19.44 2.86 4.05
N TRP A 417 18.32 3.28 3.50
CA TRP A 417 17.85 2.81 2.19
C TRP A 417 17.97 3.84 1.07
N GLY A 418 18.18 5.12 1.38
CA GLY A 418 18.32 6.18 0.38
C GLY A 418 17.05 6.41 -0.46
N LYS A 419 15.88 6.14 0.11
CA LYS A 419 14.57 6.21 -0.56
C LYS A 419 13.57 6.98 0.29
N PRO A 420 12.45 7.46 -0.30
CA PRO A 420 11.35 8.00 0.48
C PRO A 420 10.87 6.98 1.52
N VAL A 421 10.57 7.44 2.74
CA VAL A 421 10.05 6.62 3.83
C VAL A 421 8.61 6.98 4.08
N VAL A 422 7.72 6.02 3.92
CA VAL A 422 6.29 6.11 4.25
C VAL A 422 6.02 5.13 5.39
N ILE A 423 5.70 5.66 6.56
CA ILE A 423 5.30 4.87 7.72
C ILE A 423 3.80 4.65 7.57
N ASP A 424 3.42 3.64 6.80
CA ASP A 424 2.03 3.37 6.46
C ASP A 424 1.20 2.93 7.67
N GLU A 425 1.85 2.34 8.67
CA GLU A 425 1.20 1.97 9.92
C GLU A 425 2.05 2.40 11.11
N CYS A 426 1.48 3.26 11.95
CA CYS A 426 2.13 3.74 13.17
C CYS A 426 1.23 3.61 14.40
N GLY A 427 0.22 2.74 14.36
CA GLY A 427 -0.92 2.72 15.27
C GLY A 427 -1.96 3.76 14.87
N TYR A 428 -3.17 3.64 15.42
CA TYR A 428 -4.34 4.37 14.96
C TYR A 428 -5.09 5.04 16.10
N GLU A 429 -5.66 6.22 15.80
CA GLU A 429 -6.62 6.87 16.69
C GLU A 429 -7.86 5.99 16.83
N GLY A 430 -8.25 5.64 18.06
CA GLY A 430 -9.38 4.75 18.25
C GLY A 430 -9.69 4.35 19.67
N ASP A 431 -10.61 3.41 19.79
CA ASP A 431 -11.16 2.92 21.05
C ASP A 431 -11.33 1.39 21.12
N ILE A 432 -10.70 0.65 20.20
CA ILE A 432 -10.73 -0.80 20.22
C ILE A 432 -9.76 -1.38 21.27
N ASP A 433 -9.98 -2.63 21.68
CA ASP A 433 -9.17 -3.28 22.74
C ASP A 433 -7.69 -3.50 22.37
N GLN A 434 -7.37 -3.52 21.07
CA GLN A 434 -6.02 -3.73 20.58
C GLN A 434 -5.18 -2.45 20.74
N GLY A 435 -4.02 -2.54 21.41
CA GLY A 435 -3.17 -1.38 21.71
C GLY A 435 -2.69 -0.58 20.49
N TRP A 436 -2.67 -1.19 19.29
CA TRP A 436 -2.37 -0.48 18.05
C TRP A 436 -3.54 0.39 17.54
N GLY A 437 -4.76 0.15 18.01
CA GLY A 437 -5.99 0.80 17.55
C GLY A 437 -6.74 1.55 18.66
N ASN A 438 -6.05 1.99 19.73
CA ASN A 438 -6.64 2.79 20.80
C ASN A 438 -5.73 3.95 21.23
N LEU A 439 -5.05 4.54 20.26
CA LEU A 439 -4.30 5.77 20.49
C LEU A 439 -5.25 6.96 20.61
N THR A 440 -4.84 7.96 21.38
CA THR A 440 -5.52 9.26 21.32
C THR A 440 -5.14 10.00 20.03
N GLY A 441 -5.97 10.93 19.61
CA GLY A 441 -5.67 11.79 18.45
C GLY A 441 -4.38 12.58 18.64
N GLU A 442 -4.08 13.04 19.87
CA GLU A 442 -2.83 13.74 20.20
C GLU A 442 -1.59 12.87 19.91
N GLU A 443 -1.63 11.60 20.29
CA GLU A 443 -0.50 10.70 20.06
C GLU A 443 -0.33 10.39 18.58
N LEU A 444 -1.41 10.18 17.83
CA LEU A 444 -1.31 9.98 16.39
C LEU A 444 -0.74 11.24 15.69
N VAL A 445 -1.23 12.42 16.02
CA VAL A 445 -0.74 13.70 15.47
C VAL A 445 0.73 13.91 15.83
N ARG A 446 1.15 13.55 17.07
CA ARG A 446 2.56 13.59 17.46
C ARG A 446 3.42 12.74 16.51
N ARG A 447 2.99 11.52 16.20
CA ARG A 447 3.73 10.62 15.28
C ARG A 447 3.85 11.20 13.87
N PHE A 448 2.82 11.86 13.39
CA PHE A 448 2.86 12.59 12.12
C PHE A 448 3.92 13.69 12.12
N TRP A 449 3.98 14.51 13.18
CA TRP A 449 4.99 15.56 13.32
C TRP A 449 6.40 14.99 13.44
N GLU A 450 6.60 13.94 14.22
CA GLU A 450 7.90 13.26 14.38
C GLU A 450 8.44 12.72 13.06
N GLY A 451 7.59 12.08 12.25
CA GLY A 451 7.97 11.59 10.92
C GLY A 451 8.25 12.72 9.94
N ALA A 452 7.37 13.72 9.89
CA ALA A 452 7.48 14.83 8.94
C ALA A 452 8.75 15.67 9.12
N VAL A 453 9.10 16.05 10.36
CA VAL A 453 10.32 16.84 10.62
C VAL A 453 11.61 16.04 10.38
N ARG A 454 11.51 14.72 10.25
CA ARG A 454 12.61 13.82 9.84
C ARG A 454 12.58 13.47 8.36
N GLY A 455 11.76 14.18 7.59
CA GLY A 455 11.70 14.04 6.13
C GLY A 455 11.00 12.78 5.63
N GLY A 456 10.08 12.21 6.41
CA GLY A 456 9.24 11.09 6.04
C GLY A 456 7.76 11.43 5.99
N TYR A 457 6.96 10.43 5.68
CA TYR A 457 5.52 10.52 5.53
C TYR A 457 4.85 9.51 6.46
N VAL A 458 3.74 9.86 7.05
CA VAL A 458 3.05 9.01 8.04
C VAL A 458 1.63 8.74 7.56
N GLY A 459 1.18 7.48 7.70
CA GLY A 459 -0.14 7.02 7.36
C GLY A 459 -1.10 7.14 8.53
N HIS A 460 -2.29 7.61 8.23
CA HIS A 460 -3.43 7.66 9.15
C HIS A 460 -4.22 6.36 9.08
N GLY A 461 -4.88 6.02 10.17
CA GLY A 461 -5.99 5.09 10.23
C GLY A 461 -6.83 5.44 11.46
N GLU A 462 -8.10 5.09 11.43
CA GLU A 462 -9.03 5.35 12.51
C GLU A 462 -9.78 4.07 12.87
N THR A 463 -9.82 3.78 14.16
CA THR A 463 -10.42 2.58 14.74
C THR A 463 -11.42 2.94 15.85
N ILE A 464 -12.15 4.03 15.66
CA ILE A 464 -13.27 4.41 16.51
C ILE A 464 -14.49 3.61 16.09
N LEU A 465 -15.01 2.78 17.00
CA LEU A 465 -16.09 1.85 16.74
C LEU A 465 -17.45 2.52 16.89
N ASN A 466 -18.32 2.42 15.88
CA ASN A 466 -19.70 2.85 15.98
C ASN A 466 -20.63 1.70 16.42
N GLU A 467 -21.91 2.02 16.67
CA GLU A 467 -22.93 1.05 17.10
C GLU A 467 -23.18 -0.10 16.09
N ALA A 468 -22.83 0.10 14.82
CA ALA A 468 -22.95 -0.90 13.76
C ALA A 468 -21.69 -1.75 13.57
N GLU A 469 -20.70 -1.63 14.47
CA GLU A 469 -19.38 -2.26 14.34
C GLU A 469 -18.66 -1.92 13.02
N GLU A 470 -18.88 -0.69 12.56
CA GLU A 470 -18.19 -0.15 11.40
C GLU A 470 -17.09 0.79 11.89
N LEU A 471 -15.90 0.65 11.35
CA LEU A 471 -14.80 1.56 11.59
C LEU A 471 -13.98 1.78 10.32
N TRP A 472 -13.41 2.98 10.20
CA TRP A 472 -12.72 3.46 9.01
C TRP A 472 -11.60 2.53 8.53
N TRP A 473 -10.67 2.18 9.40
CA TRP A 473 -9.52 1.33 9.07
C TRP A 473 -9.91 0.02 8.36
N SER A 474 -11.02 -0.58 8.74
CA SER A 474 -11.48 -1.88 8.24
C SER A 474 -12.38 -1.73 7.00
N LYS A 475 -13.45 -0.95 7.14
CA LYS A 475 -14.57 -0.91 6.18
C LYS A 475 -14.71 0.42 5.45
N GLY A 476 -13.94 1.45 5.81
CA GLY A 476 -14.25 2.83 5.41
C GLY A 476 -15.50 3.35 6.16
N GLY A 477 -16.25 4.24 5.53
CA GLY A 477 -17.43 4.87 6.12
C GLY A 477 -17.19 6.33 6.51
N GLU A 478 -17.49 6.69 7.75
CA GLU A 478 -17.31 8.04 8.27
C GLU A 478 -15.97 8.17 9.01
N LEU A 479 -15.37 9.36 8.97
CA LEU A 479 -14.26 9.78 9.80
C LEU A 479 -14.79 10.63 10.94
N VAL A 480 -14.55 10.21 12.19
CA VAL A 480 -15.09 10.87 13.39
C VAL A 480 -14.01 11.27 14.38
N GLY A 481 -12.75 10.86 14.14
CA GLY A 481 -11.60 11.18 14.98
C GLY A 481 -11.20 12.65 14.94
N ASP A 482 -10.37 13.01 15.90
CA ASP A 482 -9.86 14.39 16.05
C ASP A 482 -8.61 14.67 15.21
N SER A 483 -7.87 13.64 14.83
CA SER A 483 -6.59 13.77 14.12
C SER A 483 -6.69 14.32 12.69
N PRO A 484 -7.72 14.06 11.87
CA PRO A 484 -7.74 14.51 10.48
C PRO A 484 -7.56 16.03 10.31
N ALA A 485 -8.24 16.85 11.14
CA ALA A 485 -8.08 18.30 11.08
C ALA A 485 -6.66 18.76 11.44
N ARG A 486 -6.01 18.08 12.40
CA ARG A 486 -4.63 18.37 12.86
C ARG A 486 -3.59 17.92 11.84
N ILE A 487 -3.89 16.84 11.11
CA ILE A 487 -3.07 16.38 9.98
C ILE A 487 -3.17 17.38 8.82
N ALA A 488 -4.37 17.94 8.55
CA ALA A 488 -4.52 19.04 7.60
C ALA A 488 -3.68 20.26 7.98
N PHE A 489 -3.67 20.64 9.26
CA PHE A 489 -2.81 21.74 9.76
C PHE A 489 -1.32 21.45 9.52
N LEU A 490 -0.85 20.23 9.80
CA LEU A 490 0.54 19.83 9.49
C LEU A 490 0.83 19.91 7.99
N ARG A 491 -0.07 19.41 7.14
CA ARG A 491 0.05 19.52 5.67
C ARG A 491 0.27 20.97 5.25
N ASP A 492 -0.54 21.89 5.77
CA ASP A 492 -0.47 23.30 5.42
C ASP A 492 0.83 23.94 5.92
N VAL A 493 1.34 23.53 7.08
CA VAL A 493 2.66 23.93 7.60
C VAL A 493 3.79 23.44 6.70
N ILE A 494 3.73 22.18 6.22
CA ILE A 494 4.74 21.64 5.29
C ILE A 494 4.67 22.35 3.94
N ALA A 495 3.47 22.54 3.39
CA ALA A 495 3.25 23.18 2.10
C ALA A 495 3.73 24.65 2.07
N ALA A 496 3.82 25.31 3.23
CA ALA A 496 4.36 26.65 3.36
C ALA A 496 5.90 26.71 3.25
N SER A 497 6.61 25.58 3.22
CA SER A 497 8.04 25.55 2.96
C SER A 497 8.33 25.91 1.49
N PRO A 498 9.50 26.52 1.18
CA PRO A 498 9.85 26.91 -0.20
C PRO A 498 9.84 25.74 -1.21
N THR A 499 10.07 24.51 -0.73
CA THR A 499 10.12 23.31 -1.56
C THR A 499 8.82 22.49 -1.50
N GLY A 500 7.87 22.85 -0.62
CA GLY A 500 6.66 22.09 -0.35
C GLY A 500 6.89 20.77 0.40
N VAL A 501 8.10 20.54 0.93
CA VAL A 501 8.49 19.37 1.72
C VAL A 501 9.42 19.78 2.86
N LEU A 502 9.71 18.87 3.78
CA LEU A 502 10.70 19.05 4.84
C LEU A 502 11.81 18.02 4.67
N ASP A 503 13.07 18.48 4.67
CA ASP A 503 14.23 17.62 4.82
C ASP A 503 14.70 17.62 6.28
N PRO A 504 15.27 16.51 6.78
CA PRO A 504 15.85 16.50 8.12
C PRO A 504 17.04 17.44 8.17
N LEU A 505 17.05 18.31 9.18
CA LEU A 505 18.16 19.22 9.46
C LEU A 505 18.95 18.70 10.66
N PRO A 506 20.22 19.12 10.85
CA PRO A 506 20.99 18.75 12.02
C PRO A 506 20.21 19.06 13.30
N SER A 507 19.83 17.99 14.01
CA SER A 507 19.00 18.06 15.21
C SER A 507 19.84 18.44 16.43
N GLU A 508 19.24 19.13 17.38
CA GLU A 508 19.79 19.23 18.71
C GLU A 508 19.55 17.91 19.47
N TRP A 509 20.26 17.70 20.54
CA TRP A 509 20.20 16.45 21.32
C TRP A 509 18.78 16.09 21.86
N ASP A 510 17.90 17.09 21.98
CA ASP A 510 16.60 16.97 22.64
C ASP A 510 15.39 17.20 21.72
N ALA A 511 15.59 17.62 20.47
CA ALA A 511 14.50 17.89 19.54
C ALA A 511 14.91 17.73 18.07
N PRO A 512 14.09 17.08 17.24
CA PRO A 512 14.32 16.98 15.82
C PRO A 512 14.07 18.35 15.14
N ARG A 513 14.77 18.54 14.02
CA ARG A 513 14.62 19.70 13.14
C ARG A 513 14.38 19.24 11.72
N GLY A 514 13.49 19.93 11.03
CA GLY A 514 13.23 19.71 9.62
C GLY A 514 12.93 21.00 8.89
N GLY A 515 13.06 20.97 7.57
CA GLY A 515 12.74 22.12 6.73
C GLY A 515 13.71 22.31 5.57
N VAL A 516 13.94 23.56 5.21
CA VAL A 516 14.94 24.02 4.23
C VAL A 516 15.96 24.88 4.96
N ALA A 517 17.20 24.43 4.97
CA ALA A 517 18.28 25.06 5.76
C ALA A 517 18.44 26.56 5.44
N GLY A 518 18.38 27.38 6.48
CA GLY A 518 18.53 28.82 6.37
C GLY A 518 17.36 29.58 5.71
N GLU A 519 16.26 28.88 5.36
CA GLU A 519 15.08 29.47 4.74
C GLU A 519 13.79 29.21 5.52
N TYR A 520 13.55 27.94 5.86
CA TYR A 520 12.35 27.51 6.55
C TYR A 520 12.71 26.35 7.47
N GLU A 521 12.71 26.59 8.76
CA GLU A 521 13.16 25.60 9.73
C GLU A 521 12.11 25.39 10.84
N ILE A 522 11.84 24.16 11.17
CA ILE A 522 10.94 23.75 12.24
C ILE A 522 11.71 22.93 13.27
N VAL A 523 11.59 23.29 14.54
CA VAL A 523 12.01 22.48 15.69
C VAL A 523 10.75 21.94 16.35
N TYR A 524 10.56 20.62 16.35
CA TYR A 524 9.41 20.00 16.99
C TYR A 524 9.79 19.50 18.39
N LEU A 525 9.00 19.86 19.40
CA LEU A 525 9.33 19.61 20.81
C LEU A 525 8.65 18.36 21.36
N GLY A 526 7.69 17.76 20.63
CA GLY A 526 7.04 16.50 21.00
C GLY A 526 6.50 16.48 22.43
N PHE A 527 7.01 15.55 23.25
CA PHE A 527 6.65 15.44 24.67
C PHE A 527 7.31 16.46 25.59
N ASN A 528 8.35 17.18 25.10
CA ASN A 528 9.06 18.16 25.89
C ASN A 528 8.14 19.32 26.28
N ARG A 529 8.34 19.87 27.47
CA ARG A 529 7.56 20.98 28.03
C ARG A 529 8.48 22.12 28.48
N PRO A 530 9.33 22.65 27.59
CA PRO A 530 10.21 23.75 27.95
C PRO A 530 9.41 25.03 28.18
N ARG A 531 9.92 25.88 29.08
CA ARG A 531 9.36 27.23 29.29
C ARG A 531 9.89 28.23 28.30
N PHE A 532 11.01 27.91 27.67
CA PHE A 532 11.60 28.69 26.58
C PHE A 532 12.56 27.82 25.78
N ARG A 533 12.86 28.25 24.57
CA ARG A 533 13.94 27.71 23.75
C ARG A 533 14.80 28.82 23.18
N LYS A 534 16.10 28.59 23.10
CA LYS A 534 16.99 29.41 22.32
C LYS A 534 17.05 28.87 20.90
N VAL A 535 16.77 29.72 19.92
CA VAL A 535 16.87 29.40 18.49
C VAL A 535 18.03 30.19 17.93
N VAL A 536 18.91 29.53 17.19
CA VAL A 536 20.05 30.15 16.52
C VAL A 536 19.68 30.38 15.06
N LEU A 537 19.44 31.63 14.69
CA LEU A 537 19.11 32.04 13.33
C LEU A 537 20.37 32.45 12.59
N PRO A 538 20.48 32.20 11.26
CA PRO A 538 21.58 32.71 10.46
C PRO A 538 21.75 34.24 10.60
N ALA A 539 22.98 34.68 10.74
CA ALA A 539 23.29 36.12 10.96
C ALA A 539 23.15 36.96 9.69
N ASP A 540 23.17 36.29 8.53
CA ASP A 540 23.08 36.89 7.19
C ASP A 540 21.64 37.01 6.67
N GLY A 541 20.66 36.73 7.52
CA GLY A 541 19.24 36.78 7.18
C GLY A 541 18.38 37.39 8.27
N ARG A 542 17.14 37.69 7.90
CA ARG A 542 16.08 38.13 8.82
C ARG A 542 15.00 37.07 8.78
N PHE A 543 14.47 36.69 9.95
CA PHE A 543 13.50 35.62 10.10
C PHE A 543 12.29 36.10 10.87
N ALA A 544 11.10 35.74 10.36
CA ALA A 544 9.91 35.70 11.14
C ALA A 544 9.93 34.43 12.00
N VAL A 545 9.58 34.52 13.29
CA VAL A 545 9.57 33.34 14.18
C VAL A 545 8.20 33.16 14.79
N ASP A 546 7.69 31.94 14.68
CA ASP A 546 6.38 31.55 15.17
C ASP A 546 6.49 30.41 16.21
N VAL A 547 5.60 30.41 17.17
CA VAL A 547 5.30 29.27 18.04
C VAL A 547 4.02 28.60 17.52
N LEU A 548 4.08 27.30 17.28
CA LEU A 548 2.96 26.50 16.82
C LEU A 548 2.51 25.59 17.94
N ASP A 549 1.21 25.59 18.22
CA ASP A 549 0.55 24.53 18.99
C ASP A 549 -0.03 23.52 18.02
N THR A 550 0.57 22.37 17.92
CA THR A 550 0.24 21.38 16.88
C THR A 550 -1.09 20.67 17.13
N TRP A 551 -1.55 20.67 18.39
CA TRP A 551 -2.86 20.13 18.74
C TRP A 551 -3.97 21.17 18.64
N ALA A 552 -3.76 22.37 19.18
CA ALA A 552 -4.73 23.45 19.10
C ALA A 552 -4.78 24.12 17.71
N MET A 553 -3.88 23.75 16.80
CA MET A 553 -3.77 24.30 15.43
C MET A 553 -3.59 25.82 15.42
N THR A 554 -2.79 26.37 16.36
CA THR A 554 -2.54 27.82 16.44
C THR A 554 -1.13 28.17 16.05
N VAL A 555 -0.98 29.34 15.46
CA VAL A 555 0.30 29.94 15.09
C VAL A 555 0.39 31.31 15.75
N GLU A 556 1.34 31.48 16.67
CA GLU A 556 1.62 32.74 17.35
C GLU A 556 2.93 33.35 16.85
N ARG A 557 2.90 34.52 16.25
CA ARG A 557 4.09 35.25 15.85
C ARG A 557 4.78 35.85 17.08
N VAL A 558 6.02 35.41 17.35
CA VAL A 558 6.82 35.85 18.50
C VAL A 558 7.94 36.80 18.12
N ALA A 559 8.30 36.84 16.83
CA ALA A 559 9.20 37.84 16.29
C ALA A 559 8.89 38.10 14.80
N ASP A 560 8.64 39.36 14.43
CA ASP A 560 8.42 39.75 13.02
C ASP A 560 9.72 39.75 12.21
N SER A 561 10.85 40.04 12.85
CA SER A 561 12.15 40.08 12.19
C SER A 561 13.26 39.89 13.23
N ALA A 562 13.93 38.76 13.19
CA ALA A 562 15.02 38.40 14.09
C ALA A 562 16.21 37.82 13.32
N SER A 563 17.40 37.88 13.94
CA SER A 563 18.63 37.21 13.47
C SER A 563 19.51 36.86 14.66
N GLY A 564 20.46 35.97 14.49
CA GLY A 564 21.33 35.52 15.58
C GLY A 564 20.57 34.70 16.65
N MET A 565 20.95 34.83 17.92
CA MET A 565 20.34 34.07 19.00
C MET A 565 19.06 34.76 19.49
N LEU A 566 17.92 34.05 19.34
CA LEU A 566 16.62 34.46 19.86
C LEU A 566 16.18 33.55 21.00
N ARG A 567 15.74 34.11 22.12
CA ARG A 567 15.02 33.37 23.18
C ARG A 567 13.52 33.43 22.89
N VAL A 568 12.94 32.28 22.64
CA VAL A 568 11.49 32.09 22.39
C VAL A 568 10.84 31.57 23.66
N GLU A 569 9.91 32.33 24.23
CA GLU A 569 9.10 31.85 25.38
C GLU A 569 8.06 30.82 24.91
N LEU A 570 7.82 29.81 25.74
CA LEU A 570 6.92 28.69 25.43
C LEU A 570 5.96 28.44 26.59
N PRO A 571 4.74 27.91 26.31
CA PRO A 571 3.71 27.73 27.35
C PRO A 571 3.98 26.59 28.33
N GLY A 572 5.10 25.84 28.21
CA GLY A 572 5.44 24.73 29.08
C GLY A 572 4.52 23.51 28.96
N ARG A 573 3.93 23.28 27.80
CA ARG A 573 3.09 22.12 27.48
C ARG A 573 3.63 21.32 26.31
N GLN A 574 3.10 20.11 26.09
CA GLN A 574 3.48 19.20 25.01
C GLN A 574 3.00 19.71 23.65
N TYR A 575 3.53 19.08 22.60
CA TYR A 575 3.09 19.24 21.20
C TYR A 575 3.28 20.65 20.64
N MET A 576 4.37 21.30 21.06
CA MET A 576 4.75 22.61 20.56
C MET A 576 5.82 22.47 19.47
N ALA A 577 5.82 23.42 18.55
CA ALA A 577 6.90 23.59 17.58
C ALA A 577 7.32 25.07 17.51
N VAL A 578 8.57 25.32 17.11
CA VAL A 578 9.06 26.65 16.77
C VAL A 578 9.43 26.65 15.31
N ARG A 579 8.87 27.58 14.54
CA ARG A 579 9.13 27.77 13.12
C ARG A 579 9.88 29.09 12.89
N ALA A 580 10.94 29.03 12.10
CA ALA A 580 11.64 30.19 11.59
C ALA A 580 11.49 30.25 10.06
N THR A 581 11.01 31.38 9.54
CA THR A 581 10.83 31.60 8.11
C THR A 581 11.65 32.82 7.68
N ARG A 582 12.56 32.65 6.71
CA ARG A 582 13.36 33.73 6.16
C ARG A 582 12.48 34.76 5.48
N LEU A 583 12.72 36.02 5.78
CA LEU A 583 12.06 37.15 5.11
C LEU A 583 12.78 37.42 3.78
N THR A 584 12.00 37.53 2.72
CA THR A 584 12.49 38.07 1.44
C THR A 584 12.57 39.58 1.56
N ASP A 585 13.70 40.19 1.15
CA ASP A 585 13.92 41.66 1.10
C ASP A 585 12.91 42.33 0.17
#